data_374e8c187220d9c9672c5587580a2c75
#
_entry.id   374e8c187220d9c9672c5587580a2c75
#
_cell.length_a   1.000
_cell.length_b   1.000
_cell.length_c   1.000
_cell.angle_alpha   90.00
_cell.angle_beta   90.00
_cell.angle_gamma   90.00
#
_symmetry.space_group_name_H-M   'P 1'
#
loop_
_entity.id
_entity.type
_entity.pdbx_description
1 polymer ?
#
loop_
_entity_poly.entity_id
_entity_poly.type
_entity_poly.pdbx_seq_one_letter_code
_entity_poly.pdbx_strand_id
1 'polypeptide(L)'
;LVILIRPSLRKLEKLASTGAFDNKTILHYTGDMFGIGCKVSSYEAIERIQKLKGRSNKHSFILLVSSLQWFEKEGIYIPDRLISLLEQYWPGNLTVIFKCEDKRFAHIAVDGKVAFRVPDDELLRDFIDILKEPITSTSVNISSLPPESDLKRLTTFYSEWFDYAILPQNKNYPYNSQPSTIVEYISSREEKNQSGFDELKCIREGSIPFYVVKNSFEKPTILFVCTANICRSPIAEKLFNHYVLKINLPYSADSAGLLPGGQPIST
;
A
#
# COMPACT_ATOMS: atom_id res chain seq x y z
N LEU A 1 -15.39 -1.69 -26.44
CA LEU A 1 -16.16 -0.54 -25.89
C LEU A 1 -15.97 -0.51 -24.38
N VAL A 2 -15.37 0.55 -23.83
CA VAL A 2 -15.16 0.68 -22.38
C VAL A 2 -16.47 0.91 -21.66
N ILE A 3 -16.70 0.20 -20.58
CA ILE A 3 -17.87 0.43 -19.72
C ILE A 3 -17.46 1.41 -18.61
N LEU A 4 -17.96 2.65 -18.71
CA LEU A 4 -17.76 3.66 -17.67
C LEU A 4 -18.71 3.37 -16.49
N ILE A 5 -18.13 3.17 -15.31
CA ILE A 5 -18.88 2.98 -14.08
C ILE A 5 -18.83 4.28 -13.27
N ARG A 6 -19.98 4.94 -13.16
CA ARG A 6 -20.14 6.04 -12.21
C ARG A 6 -20.07 5.52 -10.78
N PRO A 7 -19.53 6.29 -9.81
CA PRO A 7 -19.41 5.86 -8.44
C PRO A 7 -20.74 5.37 -7.87
N SER A 8 -20.82 4.07 -7.60
CA SER A 8 -21.98 3.43 -6.98
C SER A 8 -21.59 2.05 -6.47
N LEU A 9 -21.40 1.89 -5.16
CA LEU A 9 -21.06 0.62 -4.53
C LEU A 9 -22.06 -0.48 -4.91
N ARG A 10 -23.35 -0.20 -4.85
CA ARG A 10 -24.40 -1.16 -5.22
C ARG A 10 -24.24 -1.68 -6.66
N LYS A 11 -23.81 -0.82 -7.59
CA LYS A 11 -23.56 -1.23 -8.98
C LYS A 11 -22.31 -2.10 -9.08
N LEU A 12 -21.24 -1.74 -8.35
CA LEU A 12 -20.00 -2.52 -8.28
C LEU A 12 -20.25 -3.89 -7.66
N GLU A 13 -20.97 -3.97 -6.55
CA GLU A 13 -21.40 -5.24 -5.93
C GLU A 13 -22.17 -6.14 -6.90
N LYS A 14 -23.17 -5.58 -7.60
CA LYS A 14 -23.95 -6.33 -8.58
C LYS A 14 -23.08 -6.86 -9.73
N LEU A 15 -22.15 -6.07 -10.23
CA LEU A 15 -21.23 -6.52 -11.28
C LEU A 15 -20.26 -7.58 -10.76
N ALA A 16 -19.68 -7.37 -9.59
CA ALA A 16 -18.75 -8.32 -8.98
C ALA A 16 -19.41 -9.69 -8.72
N SER A 17 -20.66 -9.70 -8.25
CA SER A 17 -21.42 -10.94 -7.98
C SER A 17 -21.69 -11.79 -9.23
N THR A 18 -21.60 -11.21 -10.43
CA THR A 18 -21.73 -11.92 -11.71
C THR A 18 -20.39 -12.34 -12.32
N GLY A 19 -19.26 -12.10 -11.64
CA GLY A 19 -17.94 -12.34 -12.22
C GLY A 19 -17.56 -11.35 -13.34
N ALA A 20 -18.23 -10.19 -13.43
CA ALA A 20 -18.01 -9.23 -14.51
C ALA A 20 -16.58 -8.70 -14.61
N PHE A 21 -15.81 -8.78 -13.53
CA PHE A 21 -14.43 -8.32 -13.46
C PHE A 21 -13.38 -9.43 -13.66
N ASP A 22 -13.80 -10.68 -13.83
CA ASP A 22 -12.89 -11.81 -14.03
C ASP A 22 -12.22 -11.70 -15.40
N ASN A 23 -10.90 -11.78 -15.41
CA ASN A 23 -10.04 -11.55 -16.59
C ASN A 23 -10.29 -10.22 -17.31
N LYS A 24 -10.69 -9.19 -16.56
CA LYS A 24 -10.94 -7.84 -17.07
C LYS A 24 -9.94 -6.83 -16.53
N THR A 25 -9.55 -5.91 -17.40
CA THR A 25 -8.72 -4.79 -17.05
C THR A 25 -9.56 -3.58 -16.66
N ILE A 26 -9.14 -2.87 -15.63
CA ILE A 26 -9.92 -1.83 -14.96
C ILE A 26 -9.06 -0.57 -14.86
N LEU A 27 -9.55 0.52 -15.46
CA LEU A 27 -9.04 1.85 -15.14
C LEU A 27 -9.61 2.27 -13.79
N HIS A 28 -8.76 2.70 -12.88
CA HIS A 28 -9.14 3.12 -11.53
C HIS A 28 -8.37 4.37 -11.10
N TYR A 29 -8.87 5.04 -10.07
CA TYR A 29 -8.23 6.21 -9.48
C TYR A 29 -7.74 5.88 -8.07
N THR A 30 -6.49 6.24 -7.73
CA THR A 30 -5.84 5.85 -6.46
C THR A 30 -5.90 6.93 -5.38
N GLY A 31 -6.58 8.04 -5.62
CA GLY A 31 -6.62 9.21 -4.74
C GLY A 31 -5.76 10.37 -5.27
N ASP A 32 -4.82 10.08 -6.15
CA ASP A 32 -3.86 11.05 -6.71
C ASP A 32 -3.62 10.89 -8.22
N MET A 33 -3.75 9.68 -8.76
CA MET A 33 -3.53 9.41 -10.18
C MET A 33 -4.35 8.23 -10.68
N PHE A 34 -4.51 8.16 -12.01
CA PHE A 34 -5.12 7.01 -12.66
C PHE A 34 -4.14 5.86 -12.82
N GLY A 35 -4.64 4.66 -12.59
CA GLY A 35 -3.95 3.39 -12.82
C GLY A 35 -4.78 2.44 -13.66
N ILE A 36 -4.11 1.47 -14.26
CA ILE A 36 -4.72 0.30 -14.87
C ILE A 36 -4.37 -0.93 -14.04
N GLY A 37 -5.35 -1.78 -13.79
CA GLY A 37 -5.18 -2.99 -13.01
C GLY A 37 -6.21 -4.04 -13.34
N CYS A 38 -6.15 -5.15 -12.63
CA CYS A 38 -7.09 -6.25 -12.68
C CYS A 38 -7.05 -7.02 -11.36
N LYS A 39 -7.98 -7.92 -11.14
CA LYS A 39 -7.92 -8.88 -10.03
C LYS A 39 -6.60 -9.64 -10.08
N VAL A 40 -5.97 -9.87 -8.96
CA VAL A 40 -4.67 -10.57 -8.90
C VAL A 40 -4.74 -11.99 -9.47
N SER A 41 -5.91 -12.63 -9.41
CA SER A 41 -6.19 -13.95 -9.99
C SER A 41 -6.38 -13.95 -11.52
N SER A 42 -6.44 -12.78 -12.17
CA SER A 42 -6.77 -12.63 -13.60
C SER A 42 -5.52 -12.65 -14.47
N TYR A 43 -4.95 -13.81 -14.72
CA TYR A 43 -3.68 -13.97 -15.45
C TYR A 43 -3.69 -13.38 -16.87
N GLU A 44 -4.77 -13.58 -17.64
CA GLU A 44 -4.90 -13.03 -18.99
C GLU A 44 -4.93 -11.49 -18.99
N ALA A 45 -5.61 -10.91 -18.01
CA ALA A 45 -5.66 -9.46 -17.87
C ALA A 45 -4.29 -8.88 -17.44
N ILE A 46 -3.54 -9.61 -16.59
CA ILE A 46 -2.17 -9.25 -16.23
C ILE A 46 -1.27 -9.24 -17.47
N GLU A 47 -1.33 -10.27 -18.31
CA GLU A 47 -0.57 -10.32 -19.57
C GLU A 47 -0.94 -9.17 -20.52
N ARG A 48 -2.22 -8.82 -20.60
CA ARG A 48 -2.68 -7.68 -21.40
C ARG A 48 -2.08 -6.36 -20.92
N ILE A 49 -2.03 -6.13 -19.61
CA ILE A 49 -1.40 -4.94 -19.02
C ILE A 49 0.12 -4.95 -19.28
N GLN A 50 0.78 -6.10 -19.21
CA GLN A 50 2.19 -6.23 -19.53
C GLN A 50 2.49 -5.85 -21.00
N LYS A 51 1.62 -6.24 -21.93
CA LYS A 51 1.72 -5.87 -23.35
C LYS A 51 1.59 -4.34 -23.54
N LEU A 52 0.66 -3.69 -22.85
CA LEU A 52 0.55 -2.21 -22.85
C LEU A 52 1.88 -1.57 -22.41
N LYS A 53 2.53 -2.14 -21.40
CA LYS A 53 3.80 -1.62 -20.90
C LYS A 53 5.00 -1.90 -21.83
N GLY A 54 4.84 -2.71 -22.87
CA GLY A 54 5.94 -3.08 -23.78
C GLY A 54 7.06 -3.83 -23.06
N ARG A 55 6.76 -4.56 -22.00
CA ARG A 55 7.74 -5.24 -21.16
C ARG A 55 7.56 -6.75 -21.25
N SER A 56 8.62 -7.46 -21.60
CA SER A 56 8.65 -8.93 -21.68
C SER A 56 8.97 -9.61 -20.35
N ASN A 57 9.43 -8.86 -19.34
CA ASN A 57 9.88 -9.43 -18.07
C ASN A 57 8.84 -9.18 -16.95
N LYS A 58 8.84 -10.06 -15.94
CA LYS A 58 8.04 -9.98 -14.71
C LYS A 58 8.35 -8.66 -13.96
N HIS A 59 7.75 -7.57 -14.42
CA HIS A 59 7.82 -6.33 -13.66
C HIS A 59 6.80 -6.40 -12.54
N SER A 60 7.25 -6.09 -11.33
CA SER A 60 6.42 -6.04 -10.15
C SER A 60 5.26 -5.07 -10.35
N PHE A 61 4.05 -5.59 -10.33
CA PHE A 61 2.87 -4.79 -10.10
C PHE A 61 2.84 -4.33 -8.64
N ILE A 62 2.19 -3.21 -8.39
CA ILE A 62 1.76 -2.86 -7.05
C ILE A 62 0.44 -3.58 -6.80
N LEU A 63 0.33 -4.30 -5.69
CA LEU A 63 -0.95 -4.82 -5.21
C LEU A 63 -1.64 -3.76 -4.35
N LEU A 64 -2.81 -3.33 -4.79
CA LEU A 64 -3.68 -2.50 -3.99
C LEU A 64 -4.56 -3.39 -3.13
N VAL A 65 -4.55 -3.12 -1.84
CA VAL A 65 -5.37 -3.76 -0.81
C VAL A 65 -6.27 -2.73 -0.15
N SER A 66 -7.37 -3.16 0.47
CA SER A 66 -8.37 -2.24 1.01
C SER A 66 -7.94 -1.54 2.29
N SER A 67 -7.17 -2.22 3.13
CA SER A 67 -6.75 -1.70 4.45
C SER A 67 -5.55 -2.46 5.00
N LEU A 68 -4.97 -1.95 6.09
CA LEU A 68 -3.93 -2.67 6.84
C LEU A 68 -4.49 -3.95 7.49
N GLN A 69 -5.74 -3.91 7.98
CA GLN A 69 -6.43 -5.05 8.58
C GLN A 69 -6.70 -6.20 7.58
N TRP A 70 -6.69 -5.90 6.28
CA TRP A 70 -6.80 -6.92 5.26
C TRP A 70 -5.69 -7.99 5.38
N PHE A 71 -4.45 -7.60 5.72
CA PHE A 71 -3.33 -8.54 5.88
C PHE A 71 -3.57 -9.55 7.02
N GLU A 72 -4.05 -9.08 8.16
CA GLU A 72 -4.40 -9.93 9.30
C GLU A 72 -5.52 -10.92 8.94
N LYS A 73 -6.58 -10.41 8.29
CA LYS A 73 -7.72 -11.22 7.83
C LYS A 73 -7.30 -12.32 6.86
N GLU A 74 -6.34 -12.04 6.00
CA GLU A 74 -5.84 -12.98 5.00
C GLU A 74 -4.67 -13.84 5.50
N GLY A 75 -4.23 -13.66 6.74
CA GLY A 75 -3.12 -14.39 7.35
C GLY A 75 -1.76 -14.07 6.73
N ILE A 76 -1.59 -12.87 6.16
CA ILE A 76 -0.34 -12.42 5.56
C ILE A 76 0.48 -11.68 6.60
N TYR A 77 1.67 -12.19 6.88
CA TYR A 77 2.57 -11.57 7.84
C TYR A 77 3.16 -10.28 7.30
N ILE A 78 3.01 -9.22 8.08
CA ILE A 78 3.73 -7.95 7.91
C ILE A 78 4.86 -7.92 8.94
N PRO A 79 6.11 -7.61 8.55
CA PRO A 79 7.18 -7.42 9.52
C PRO A 79 6.80 -6.36 10.57
N ASP A 80 6.94 -6.71 11.86
CA ASP A 80 6.50 -5.86 12.98
C ASP A 80 7.09 -4.43 12.88
N ARG A 81 8.33 -4.34 12.41
CA ARG A 81 9.03 -3.07 12.21
C ARG A 81 8.35 -2.15 11.20
N LEU A 82 7.55 -2.70 10.27
CA LEU A 82 6.81 -1.93 9.27
C LEU A 82 5.47 -1.40 9.79
N ILE A 83 4.87 -2.01 10.81
CA ILE A 83 3.48 -1.73 11.23
C ILE A 83 3.29 -0.23 11.49
N SER A 84 4.10 0.37 12.36
CA SER A 84 3.99 1.81 12.69
C SER A 84 4.19 2.72 11.48
N LEU A 85 5.07 2.34 10.56
CA LEU A 85 5.27 3.07 9.32
C LEU A 85 4.02 3.00 8.44
N LEU A 86 3.44 1.81 8.29
CA LEU A 86 2.24 1.60 7.48
C LEU A 86 1.01 2.32 8.07
N GLU A 87 0.83 2.30 9.38
CA GLU A 87 -0.23 3.05 10.07
C GLU A 87 -0.11 4.56 9.85
N GLN A 88 1.10 5.08 9.73
CA GLN A 88 1.34 6.51 9.48
C GLN A 88 1.03 6.93 8.04
N TYR A 89 1.29 6.04 7.05
CA TYR A 89 1.25 6.39 5.62
C TYR A 89 0.14 5.72 4.83
N TRP A 90 -0.60 4.78 5.41
CA TRP A 90 -1.72 4.11 4.76
C TRP A 90 -3.06 4.43 5.46
N PRO A 91 -4.10 4.75 4.69
CA PRO A 91 -4.16 4.92 3.23
C PRO A 91 -3.29 6.08 2.73
N GLY A 92 -2.63 5.93 1.54
CA GLY A 92 -1.84 7.02 1.01
C GLY A 92 -0.86 6.63 -0.11
N ASN A 93 0.16 7.49 -0.27
CA ASN A 93 1.08 7.45 -1.41
C ASN A 93 2.41 6.74 -1.11
N LEU A 94 2.43 5.84 -0.15
CA LEU A 94 3.57 4.97 0.12
C LEU A 94 3.28 3.56 -0.42
N THR A 95 4.19 3.03 -1.21
CA THR A 95 4.24 1.62 -1.62
C THR A 95 5.40 0.95 -0.91
N VAL A 96 5.14 -0.18 -0.26
CA VAL A 96 6.17 -0.93 0.46
C VAL A 96 6.31 -2.32 -0.12
N ILE A 97 7.57 -2.67 -0.44
CA ILE A 97 7.95 -3.99 -0.94
C ILE A 97 8.51 -4.78 0.24
N PHE A 98 7.96 -5.95 0.50
CA PHE A 98 8.47 -6.87 1.51
C PHE A 98 8.26 -8.34 1.10
N LYS A 99 8.96 -9.25 1.78
CA LYS A 99 8.86 -10.69 1.54
C LYS A 99 7.45 -11.18 1.81
N CYS A 100 6.87 -11.87 0.83
CA CYS A 100 5.54 -12.44 0.94
C CYS A 100 5.53 -13.84 0.30
N GLU A 101 5.33 -14.85 1.15
CA GLU A 101 5.39 -16.27 0.73
C GLU A 101 4.01 -16.82 0.30
N ASP A 102 2.99 -15.96 0.22
CA ASP A 102 1.67 -16.37 -0.22
C ASP A 102 1.68 -16.79 -1.70
N LYS A 103 1.32 -18.03 -1.95
CA LYS A 103 1.31 -18.63 -3.28
C LYS A 103 0.37 -17.93 -4.25
N ARG A 104 -0.65 -17.23 -3.76
CA ARG A 104 -1.58 -16.43 -4.59
C ARG A 104 -0.85 -15.35 -5.38
N PHE A 105 0.29 -14.86 -4.87
CA PHE A 105 1.05 -13.77 -5.47
C PHE A 105 2.36 -14.21 -6.15
N ALA A 106 2.66 -15.52 -6.17
CA ALA A 106 3.92 -16.03 -6.72
C ALA A 106 4.18 -15.63 -8.19
N HIS A 107 3.12 -15.43 -8.97
CA HIS A 107 3.22 -15.07 -10.39
C HIS A 107 3.57 -13.59 -10.63
N ILE A 108 3.39 -12.72 -9.63
CA ILE A 108 3.72 -11.29 -9.67
C ILE A 108 4.88 -10.93 -8.74
N ALA A 109 5.25 -11.82 -7.83
CA ALA A 109 6.38 -11.62 -6.94
C ALA A 109 7.71 -11.57 -7.71
N VAL A 110 8.61 -10.72 -7.25
CA VAL A 110 9.99 -10.65 -7.71
C VAL A 110 10.91 -10.99 -6.55
N ASP A 111 11.73 -12.00 -6.68
CA ASP A 111 12.62 -12.52 -5.62
C ASP A 111 11.85 -12.82 -4.30
N GLY A 112 10.62 -13.33 -4.41
CA GLY A 112 9.76 -13.62 -3.25
C GLY A 112 9.20 -12.38 -2.54
N LYS A 113 9.36 -11.19 -3.12
CA LYS A 113 8.86 -9.93 -2.57
C LYS A 113 7.69 -9.40 -3.41
N VAL A 114 6.74 -8.76 -2.75
CA VAL A 114 5.55 -8.17 -3.35
C VAL A 114 5.44 -6.71 -2.91
N ALA A 115 5.04 -5.85 -3.83
CA ALA A 115 4.79 -4.44 -3.57
C ALA A 115 3.33 -4.22 -3.18
N PHE A 116 3.07 -3.70 -1.99
CA PHE A 116 1.71 -3.42 -1.51
C PHE A 116 1.48 -1.93 -1.29
N ARG A 117 0.23 -1.51 -1.46
CA ARG A 117 -0.23 -0.16 -1.14
C ARG A 117 -1.71 -0.20 -0.73
N VAL A 118 -2.09 0.58 0.28
CA VAL A 118 -3.49 0.94 0.55
C VAL A 118 -3.74 2.31 -0.10
N PRO A 119 -4.56 2.41 -1.16
CA PRO A 119 -4.81 3.66 -1.86
C PRO A 119 -5.65 4.63 -1.04
N ASP A 120 -5.52 5.94 -1.28
CA ASP A 120 -6.26 6.97 -0.54
C ASP A 120 -7.73 7.12 -1.01
N ASP A 121 -8.08 6.65 -2.19
CA ASP A 121 -9.44 6.67 -2.70
C ASP A 121 -10.33 5.63 -2.00
N GLU A 122 -11.34 6.11 -1.26
CA GLU A 122 -12.24 5.27 -0.47
C GLU A 122 -13.07 4.33 -1.37
N LEU A 123 -13.60 4.84 -2.51
CA LEU A 123 -14.38 4.02 -3.43
C LEU A 123 -13.56 2.84 -3.98
N LEU A 124 -12.27 3.07 -4.24
CA LEU A 124 -11.39 2.01 -4.71
C LEU A 124 -11.13 0.98 -3.62
N ARG A 125 -10.95 1.40 -2.36
CA ARG A 125 -10.81 0.46 -1.24
C ARG A 125 -12.06 -0.40 -1.04
N ASP A 126 -13.24 0.22 -1.06
CA ASP A 126 -14.51 -0.49 -0.97
C ASP A 126 -14.68 -1.47 -2.14
N PHE A 127 -14.28 -1.07 -3.35
CA PHE A 127 -14.31 -1.94 -4.50
C PHE A 127 -13.39 -3.16 -4.35
N ILE A 128 -12.20 -2.99 -3.80
CA ILE A 128 -11.27 -4.09 -3.51
C ILE A 128 -11.90 -5.07 -2.50
N ASP A 129 -12.57 -4.55 -1.46
CA ASP A 129 -13.30 -5.39 -0.50
C ASP A 129 -14.47 -6.17 -1.14
N ILE A 130 -15.20 -5.54 -2.06
CA ILE A 130 -16.25 -6.19 -2.84
C ILE A 130 -15.68 -7.34 -3.69
N LEU A 131 -14.50 -7.15 -4.29
CA LEU A 131 -13.82 -8.19 -5.08
C LEU A 131 -13.28 -9.34 -4.23
N LYS A 132 -13.08 -9.14 -2.92
CA LYS A 132 -12.50 -10.10 -1.96
C LYS A 132 -11.08 -10.55 -2.31
N GLU A 133 -10.39 -9.79 -3.12
CA GLU A 133 -8.99 -10.03 -3.47
C GLU A 133 -8.32 -8.72 -3.90
N PRO A 134 -6.98 -8.60 -3.78
CA PRO A 134 -6.24 -7.46 -4.25
C PRO A 134 -6.37 -7.25 -5.75
N ILE A 135 -6.19 -6.01 -6.17
CA ILE A 135 -6.03 -5.69 -7.59
C ILE A 135 -4.57 -5.32 -7.88
N THR A 136 -4.07 -5.76 -9.02
CA THR A 136 -2.81 -5.24 -9.55
C THR A 136 -2.99 -3.80 -9.97
N SER A 137 -1.94 -3.00 -9.90
CA SER A 137 -1.99 -1.62 -10.35
C SER A 137 -0.67 -1.17 -10.97
N THR A 138 -0.78 -0.42 -12.05
CA THR A 138 0.34 0.30 -12.64
C THR A 138 -0.19 1.58 -13.30
N SER A 139 0.68 2.58 -13.52
CA SER A 139 0.31 3.82 -14.23
C SER A 139 -0.13 3.54 -15.66
N VAL A 140 -1.07 4.32 -16.19
CA VAL A 140 -1.51 4.19 -17.58
C VAL A 140 -0.55 4.95 -18.49
N ASN A 141 0.41 4.24 -19.05
CA ASN A 141 1.38 4.76 -20.00
C ASN A 141 2.15 3.60 -20.65
N ILE A 142 2.69 3.82 -21.83
CA ILE A 142 3.76 2.99 -22.38
C ILE A 142 5.01 3.25 -21.53
N SER A 143 5.80 2.23 -21.27
CA SER A 143 7.03 2.37 -20.46
C SER A 143 7.91 3.50 -20.98
N SER A 144 8.50 4.24 -20.06
CA SER A 144 9.34 5.43 -20.30
C SER A 144 8.61 6.70 -20.70
N LEU A 145 7.28 6.66 -20.92
CA LEU A 145 6.48 7.85 -21.10
C LEU A 145 5.87 8.30 -19.75
N PRO A 146 5.59 9.59 -19.57
CA PRO A 146 4.88 10.07 -18.38
C PRO A 146 3.48 9.45 -18.28
N PRO A 147 2.96 9.22 -17.06
CA PRO A 147 1.60 8.76 -16.86
C PRO A 147 0.58 9.73 -17.47
N GLU A 148 -0.46 9.21 -18.13
CA GLU A 148 -1.57 10.02 -18.61
C GLU A 148 -2.53 10.37 -17.46
N SER A 149 -2.93 11.61 -17.39
CA SER A 149 -3.76 12.17 -16.31
C SER A 149 -5.15 12.61 -16.75
N ASP A 150 -5.28 12.94 -18.00
CA ASP A 150 -6.55 13.42 -18.55
C ASP A 150 -7.48 12.24 -18.83
N LEU A 151 -8.60 12.19 -18.10
CA LEU A 151 -9.58 11.10 -18.25
C LEU A 151 -10.13 11.00 -19.68
N LYS A 152 -10.32 12.11 -20.37
CA LYS A 152 -10.79 12.11 -21.75
C LYS A 152 -9.75 11.48 -22.67
N ARG A 153 -8.47 11.81 -22.48
CA ARG A 153 -7.37 11.20 -23.24
C ARG A 153 -7.22 9.73 -22.90
N LEU A 154 -7.31 9.36 -21.62
CA LEU A 154 -7.32 7.97 -21.18
C LEU A 154 -8.42 7.17 -21.89
N THR A 155 -9.64 7.67 -21.86
CA THR A 155 -10.78 6.97 -22.47
C THR A 155 -10.80 7.03 -24.01
N THR A 156 -10.02 7.89 -24.62
CA THR A 156 -9.92 7.99 -26.09
C THR A 156 -8.75 7.16 -26.63
N PHE A 157 -7.54 7.35 -26.08
CA PHE A 157 -6.32 6.76 -26.65
C PHE A 157 -5.95 5.40 -26.04
N TYR A 158 -6.40 5.12 -24.82
CA TYR A 158 -6.09 3.87 -24.11
C TYR A 158 -7.32 2.98 -23.94
N SER A 159 -8.45 3.32 -24.56
CA SER A 159 -9.71 2.59 -24.39
C SER A 159 -9.65 1.10 -24.75
N GLU A 160 -8.76 0.71 -25.64
CA GLU A 160 -8.57 -0.69 -26.01
C GLU A 160 -7.91 -1.54 -24.90
N TRP A 161 -7.29 -0.89 -23.90
CA TRP A 161 -6.53 -1.55 -22.86
C TRP A 161 -7.32 -1.84 -21.59
N PHE A 162 -8.52 -1.26 -21.42
CA PHE A 162 -9.38 -1.54 -20.28
C PHE A 162 -10.84 -1.80 -20.68
N ASP A 163 -11.43 -2.75 -19.96
CA ASP A 163 -12.82 -3.16 -20.18
C ASP A 163 -13.76 -2.26 -19.35
N TYR A 164 -13.33 -1.85 -18.17
CA TYR A 164 -14.07 -1.01 -17.25
C TYR A 164 -13.26 0.21 -16.82
N ALA A 165 -13.96 1.32 -16.58
CA ALA A 165 -13.36 2.49 -15.93
C ALA A 165 -14.22 2.89 -14.73
N ILE A 166 -13.66 2.76 -13.53
CA ILE A 166 -14.27 3.19 -12.28
C ILE A 166 -13.85 4.63 -12.06
N LEU A 167 -14.80 5.54 -12.16
CA LEU A 167 -14.55 6.97 -12.06
C LEU A 167 -14.53 7.41 -10.59
N PRO A 168 -13.70 8.41 -10.22
CA PRO A 168 -13.70 8.97 -8.89
C PRO A 168 -15.05 9.58 -8.53
N GLN A 169 -15.39 9.59 -7.23
CA GLN A 169 -16.66 10.14 -6.75
C GLN A 169 -16.74 11.65 -7.00
N ASN A 170 -15.66 12.36 -6.74
CA ASN A 170 -15.59 13.80 -6.96
C ASN A 170 -15.18 14.09 -8.42
N LYS A 171 -15.91 14.97 -9.08
CA LYS A 171 -15.54 15.43 -10.44
C LYS A 171 -14.26 16.27 -10.44
N ASN A 172 -14.00 16.98 -9.34
CA ASN A 172 -12.80 17.78 -9.13
C ASN A 172 -11.79 16.95 -8.32
N TYR A 173 -11.48 15.75 -8.76
CA TYR A 173 -10.48 14.91 -8.12
C TYR A 173 -9.08 15.51 -8.21
N PRO A 174 -8.31 15.49 -7.12
CA PRO A 174 -6.92 15.93 -7.16
C PRO A 174 -6.12 15.02 -8.10
N TYR A 175 -5.22 15.64 -8.86
CA TYR A 175 -4.26 14.92 -9.67
C TYR A 175 -2.84 15.32 -9.25
N ASN A 176 -2.07 14.33 -8.85
CA ASN A 176 -0.66 14.50 -8.59
C ASN A 176 0.14 13.85 -9.74
N SER A 177 1.01 14.62 -10.37
CA SER A 177 1.90 14.11 -11.41
C SER A 177 3.00 13.18 -10.85
N GLN A 178 3.24 13.23 -9.55
CA GLN A 178 4.22 12.40 -8.89
C GLN A 178 3.58 11.08 -8.43
N PRO A 179 4.16 9.93 -8.82
CA PRO A 179 3.68 8.63 -8.37
C PRO A 179 3.97 8.39 -6.89
N SER A 180 3.46 7.28 -6.35
CA SER A 180 3.80 6.83 -4.99
C SER A 180 5.30 6.65 -4.82
N THR A 181 5.81 6.99 -3.64
CA THR A 181 7.15 6.60 -3.21
C THR A 181 7.16 5.10 -2.98
N ILE A 182 8.16 4.40 -3.53
CA ILE A 182 8.32 2.96 -3.39
C ILE A 182 9.58 2.69 -2.58
N VAL A 183 9.40 1.99 -1.46
CA VAL A 183 10.49 1.54 -0.61
C VAL A 183 10.49 0.01 -0.51
N GLU A 184 11.67 -0.57 -0.40
CA GLU A 184 11.85 -2.00 -0.13
C GLU A 184 12.32 -2.16 1.30
N TYR A 185 11.63 -2.99 2.07
CA TYR A 185 12.06 -3.42 3.38
C TYR A 185 13.03 -4.59 3.24
N ILE A 186 14.18 -4.47 3.88
CA ILE A 186 15.24 -5.48 3.93
C ILE A 186 15.40 -5.88 5.39
N SER A 187 15.03 -7.12 5.70
CA SER A 187 15.20 -7.64 7.06
C SER A 187 16.68 -7.83 7.41
N SER A 188 17.03 -7.58 8.66
CA SER A 188 18.37 -7.89 9.21
C SER A 188 18.77 -9.36 9.06
N ARG A 189 17.79 -10.25 8.82
CA ARG A 189 18.00 -11.68 8.61
C ARG A 189 18.19 -12.07 7.14
N GLU A 190 18.05 -11.13 6.21
CA GLU A 190 18.29 -11.40 4.79
C GLU A 190 19.80 -11.47 4.51
N GLU A 191 20.25 -12.47 3.73
CA GLU A 191 21.67 -12.64 3.37
C GLU A 191 22.29 -11.41 2.69
N LYS A 192 21.47 -10.61 2.00
CA LYS A 192 21.90 -9.39 1.33
C LYS A 192 22.07 -8.20 2.26
N ASN A 193 21.60 -8.30 3.51
CA ASN A 193 21.72 -7.23 4.51
C ASN A 193 23.05 -7.30 5.22
N GLN A 194 23.93 -6.34 4.93
CA GLN A 194 25.28 -6.25 5.52
C GLN A 194 25.31 -5.40 6.80
N SER A 195 24.27 -4.64 7.10
CA SER A 195 24.22 -3.74 8.26
C SER A 195 23.89 -4.46 9.56
N GLY A 196 23.22 -5.62 9.49
CA GLY A 196 22.71 -6.35 10.66
C GLY A 196 21.45 -5.73 11.28
N PHE A 197 20.90 -4.67 10.69
CA PHE A 197 19.66 -4.01 11.10
C PHE A 197 18.64 -4.03 9.98
N ASP A 198 17.35 -3.96 10.34
CA ASP A 198 16.29 -3.79 9.36
C ASP A 198 16.41 -2.43 8.66
N GLU A 199 16.31 -2.40 7.34
CA GLU A 199 16.54 -1.22 6.51
C GLU A 199 15.39 -0.96 5.54
N LEU A 200 15.22 0.33 5.17
CA LEU A 200 14.44 0.73 4.00
C LEU A 200 15.37 1.17 2.88
N LYS A 201 15.18 0.58 1.71
CA LYS A 201 15.84 0.99 0.47
C LYS A 201 14.86 1.76 -0.41
N CYS A 202 15.25 2.93 -0.90
CA CYS A 202 14.48 3.65 -1.89
C CYS A 202 14.58 2.96 -3.26
N ILE A 203 13.44 2.53 -3.78
CA ILE A 203 13.34 2.00 -5.14
C ILE A 203 12.93 3.09 -6.11
N ARG A 204 12.05 3.97 -5.67
CA ARG A 204 11.59 5.15 -6.41
C ARG A 204 11.12 6.22 -5.44
N GLU A 205 11.69 7.40 -5.53
CA GLU A 205 11.15 8.58 -4.85
C GLU A 205 9.95 9.12 -5.65
N GLY A 206 8.88 9.43 -4.96
CA GLY A 206 7.64 9.95 -5.52
C GLY A 206 7.13 11.14 -4.73
N SER A 207 5.81 11.22 -4.50
CA SER A 207 5.18 12.35 -3.79
C SER A 207 5.63 12.51 -2.33
N ILE A 208 6.15 11.47 -1.70
CA ILE A 208 6.71 11.53 -0.35
C ILE A 208 8.23 11.43 -0.46
N PRO A 209 9.01 12.44 -0.02
CA PRO A 209 10.47 12.37 -0.04
C PRO A 209 10.98 11.18 0.77
N PHE A 210 11.93 10.44 0.23
CA PHE A 210 12.42 9.22 0.88
C PHE A 210 13.01 9.47 2.27
N TYR A 211 13.70 10.59 2.47
CA TYR A 211 14.26 10.92 3.77
C TYR A 211 13.20 11.05 4.87
N VAL A 212 11.97 11.49 4.52
CA VAL A 212 10.85 11.59 5.46
C VAL A 212 10.38 10.19 5.87
N VAL A 213 10.20 9.30 4.89
CA VAL A 213 9.83 7.89 5.13
C VAL A 213 10.90 7.18 5.95
N LYS A 214 12.17 7.38 5.58
CA LYS A 214 13.31 6.80 6.28
C LYS A 214 13.39 7.26 7.73
N ASN A 215 13.25 8.55 7.98
CA ASN A 215 13.25 9.08 9.35
C ASN A 215 12.11 8.52 10.20
N SER A 216 10.91 8.33 9.61
CA SER A 216 9.78 7.71 10.30
C SER A 216 10.06 6.24 10.65
N PHE A 217 10.73 5.50 9.77
CA PHE A 217 11.10 4.11 9.99
C PHE A 217 12.23 3.93 10.99
N GLU A 218 13.27 4.77 10.89
CA GLU A 218 14.48 4.72 11.77
C GLU A 218 14.26 5.42 13.11
N LYS A 219 13.05 5.90 13.40
CA LYS A 219 12.71 6.60 14.62
C LYS A 219 13.15 5.78 15.85
N PRO A 220 14.16 6.23 16.62
CA PRO A 220 14.59 5.50 17.79
C PRO A 220 13.46 5.42 18.81
N THR A 221 13.19 4.22 19.32
CA THR A 221 12.21 4.01 20.38
C THR A 221 12.92 3.85 21.71
N ILE A 222 12.56 4.67 22.68
CA ILE A 222 13.06 4.58 24.05
C ILE A 222 12.08 3.71 24.85
N LEU A 223 12.55 2.56 25.32
CA LEU A 223 11.73 1.67 26.12
C LEU A 223 11.87 2.02 27.61
N PHE A 224 10.81 2.48 28.23
CA PHE A 224 10.71 2.66 29.67
C PHE A 224 10.28 1.35 30.34
N VAL A 225 11.15 0.79 31.18
CA VAL A 225 10.88 -0.49 31.86
C VAL A 225 10.67 -0.25 33.36
N CYS A 226 9.59 -0.83 33.89
CA CYS A 226 9.39 -0.89 35.35
C CYS A 226 8.88 -2.28 35.76
N THR A 227 8.64 -2.49 37.04
CA THR A 227 8.26 -3.81 37.56
C THR A 227 6.95 -4.33 36.93
N ALA A 228 5.88 -3.53 36.93
CA ALA A 228 4.56 -4.01 36.56
C ALA A 228 3.94 -3.30 35.35
N ASN A 229 4.57 -2.25 34.80
CA ASN A 229 4.02 -1.40 33.73
C ASN A 229 2.64 -0.79 34.03
N ILE A 230 2.38 -0.44 35.28
CA ILE A 230 1.07 0.08 35.73
C ILE A 230 1.08 1.61 35.86
N CYS A 231 2.13 2.20 36.43
CA CYS A 231 2.19 3.63 36.73
C CYS A 231 3.42 4.30 36.09
N ARG A 232 4.65 3.92 36.53
CA ARG A 232 5.88 4.66 36.24
C ARG A 232 6.26 4.67 34.76
N SER A 233 6.42 3.52 34.15
CA SER A 233 6.82 3.45 32.73
C SER A 233 5.73 3.94 31.77
N PRO A 234 4.41 3.68 31.96
CA PRO A 234 3.37 4.28 31.09
C PRO A 234 3.28 5.79 31.21
N ILE A 235 3.48 6.36 32.41
CA ILE A 235 3.52 7.82 32.57
C ILE A 235 4.73 8.41 31.84
N ALA A 236 5.91 7.80 32.02
CA ALA A 236 7.14 8.25 31.36
C ALA A 236 7.02 8.18 29.83
N GLU A 237 6.45 7.10 29.28
CA GLU A 237 6.15 6.93 27.85
C GLU A 237 5.24 8.06 27.33
N LYS A 238 4.10 8.28 27.98
CA LYS A 238 3.13 9.32 27.56
C LYS A 238 3.74 10.72 27.63
N LEU A 239 4.46 11.04 28.68
CA LEU A 239 5.12 12.33 28.82
C LEU A 239 6.21 12.51 27.75
N PHE A 240 7.04 11.50 27.54
CA PHE A 240 8.08 11.55 26.52
C PHE A 240 7.50 11.76 25.14
N ASN A 241 6.51 10.96 24.76
CA ASN A 241 5.85 11.06 23.45
C ASN A 241 5.17 12.43 23.27
N HIS A 242 4.54 12.99 24.31
CA HIS A 242 3.96 14.33 24.26
C HIS A 242 5.03 15.41 23.98
N TYR A 243 6.15 15.40 24.70
CA TYR A 243 7.20 16.39 24.49
C TYR A 243 7.90 16.24 23.16
N VAL A 244 8.20 15.01 22.73
CA VAL A 244 8.86 14.72 21.44
C VAL A 244 8.00 15.23 20.27
N LEU A 245 6.67 15.03 20.32
CA LEU A 245 5.74 15.56 19.33
C LEU A 245 5.72 17.09 19.34
N LYS A 246 5.70 17.71 20.53
CA LYS A 246 5.66 19.17 20.69
C LYS A 246 6.88 19.88 20.11
N ILE A 247 8.06 19.27 20.20
CA ILE A 247 9.31 19.83 19.71
C ILE A 247 9.80 19.18 18.41
N ASN A 248 8.95 18.36 17.79
CA ASN A 248 9.16 17.70 16.50
C ASN A 248 10.50 16.92 16.41
N LEU A 249 10.84 16.15 17.46
CA LEU A 249 12.01 15.27 17.43
C LEU A 249 11.65 13.88 16.86
N PRO A 250 12.60 13.22 16.18
CA PRO A 250 12.40 11.91 15.56
C PRO A 250 12.57 10.76 16.57
N TYR A 251 11.92 10.85 17.73
CA TYR A 251 11.95 9.81 18.76
C TYR A 251 10.54 9.33 19.08
N SER A 252 10.44 8.13 19.62
CA SER A 252 9.23 7.60 20.25
C SER A 252 9.59 6.90 21.55
N ALA A 253 8.60 6.69 22.39
CA ALA A 253 8.78 5.87 23.58
C ALA A 253 7.69 4.80 23.63
N ASP A 254 8.04 3.70 24.26
CA ASP A 254 7.16 2.60 24.62
C ASP A 254 7.42 2.19 26.07
N SER A 255 6.55 1.39 26.67
CA SER A 255 6.73 0.95 28.04
C SER A 255 6.49 -0.56 28.23
N ALA A 256 7.24 -1.16 29.13
CA ALA A 256 7.15 -2.57 29.45
C ALA A 256 7.27 -2.84 30.97
N GLY A 257 6.67 -3.95 31.41
CA GLY A 257 6.80 -4.51 32.75
C GLY A 257 7.61 -5.79 32.77
N LEU A 258 8.28 -6.05 33.89
CA LEU A 258 9.04 -7.29 34.11
C LEU A 258 8.18 -8.42 34.72
N LEU A 259 7.04 -8.09 35.29
CA LEU A 259 6.09 -9.08 35.82
C LEU A 259 5.18 -9.62 34.71
N PRO A 260 4.72 -10.90 34.83
CA PRO A 260 3.70 -11.43 33.92
C PRO A 260 2.49 -10.53 33.84
N GLY A 261 2.00 -10.26 32.61
CA GLY A 261 0.95 -9.29 32.33
C GLY A 261 -0.40 -9.64 32.96
N GLY A 262 -1.30 -8.66 32.99
CA GLY A 262 -2.69 -8.82 33.40
C GLY A 262 -3.24 -7.76 34.38
N GLN A 263 -2.41 -6.82 34.83
CA GLN A 263 -2.91 -5.71 35.68
C GLN A 263 -3.26 -4.50 34.79
N PRO A 264 -4.43 -3.86 35.02
CA PRO A 264 -4.79 -2.65 34.30
C PRO A 264 -3.85 -1.49 34.64
N ILE A 265 -3.63 -0.61 33.69
CA ILE A 265 -2.91 0.65 33.92
C ILE A 265 -3.71 1.49 34.93
N SER A 266 -3.04 2.05 35.94
CA SER A 266 -3.68 3.01 36.86
C SER A 266 -4.10 4.26 36.09
N THR A 267 -5.35 4.62 36.19
CA THR A 267 -5.93 5.84 35.63
C THR A 267 -5.45 7.09 36.39
#